data_c5e188ecbb444e92d2be4aea68ce0863
#
_entry.id   c5e188ecbb444e92d2be4aea68ce0863
#
_cell.length_a   1.000
_cell.length_b   1.000
_cell.length_c   1.000
_cell.angle_alpha   90.00
_cell.angle_beta   90.00
_cell.angle_gamma   90.00
#
_symmetry.space_group_name_H-M   'P 1'
#
loop_
_entity.id
_entity.type
_entity.pdbx_description
1 polymer ?
#
loop_
_entity_poly.entity_id
_entity_poly.type
_entity_poly.pdbx_seq_one_letter_code
_entity_poly.pdbx_strand_id
1 'polypeptide(L)'
;DESWTLVTEISKETYDVLKEKKSVKVRFSKDNQTLWGNLEIKELDGHILAYLGFDNSMIRYANERYLDIELILEDQSGLKIPKSAETKKDFYVVPKSYITQGGNSSEQGVLRQTTDKNGESITEFLPVNIYYEENETVYLDPNVFQENDVIIKPESTETYQLKEKKSLKGVYNINKGYAMFKQINILSESEEYYIVEEGNSYGLSNYDRIALDSTGIKENDIVF
;
A
#
# COMPACT_ATOMS: atom_id res chain seq x y z
N ASP A 1 -22.33 30.57 23.75
CA ASP A 1 -22.05 29.91 22.46
C ASP A 1 -20.58 30.08 22.18
N GLU A 2 -19.88 28.95 22.05
CA GLU A 2 -18.44 28.94 21.75
C GLU A 2 -18.19 28.73 20.23
N SER A 3 -19.21 28.98 19.40
CA SER A 3 -19.08 28.75 17.95
C SER A 3 -18.29 29.89 17.29
N TRP A 4 -17.43 29.51 16.38
CA TRP A 4 -16.59 30.41 15.60
C TRP A 4 -16.32 29.84 14.22
N THR A 5 -15.91 30.68 13.28
CA THR A 5 -15.66 30.27 11.90
C THR A 5 -14.31 30.81 11.47
N LEU A 6 -13.52 29.91 10.88
CA LEU A 6 -12.28 30.24 10.19
C LEU A 6 -12.55 30.22 8.69
N VAL A 7 -12.01 31.19 7.97
CA VAL A 7 -12.14 31.27 6.51
C VAL A 7 -10.76 31.21 5.89
N THR A 8 -10.61 30.32 4.91
CA THR A 8 -9.37 30.18 4.16
C THR A 8 -9.65 30.03 2.67
N GLU A 9 -8.78 30.58 1.84
CA GLU A 9 -8.78 30.28 0.41
C GLU A 9 -8.17 28.89 0.18
N ILE A 10 -8.76 28.12 -0.72
CA ILE A 10 -8.29 26.79 -1.09
C ILE A 10 -8.03 26.70 -2.60
N SER A 11 -7.11 25.82 -2.99
CA SER A 11 -6.84 25.52 -4.39
C SER A 11 -7.99 24.73 -5.03
N LYS A 12 -8.00 24.67 -6.36
CA LYS A 12 -8.97 23.88 -7.09
C LYS A 12 -8.82 22.38 -6.81
N GLU A 13 -7.59 21.90 -6.64
CA GLU A 13 -7.30 20.52 -6.28
C GLU A 13 -7.89 20.17 -4.90
N THR A 14 -7.70 21.07 -3.91
CA THR A 14 -8.30 20.93 -2.58
C THR A 14 -9.83 20.95 -2.65
N TYR A 15 -10.40 21.84 -3.46
CA TYR A 15 -11.85 21.89 -3.69
C TYR A 15 -12.38 20.55 -4.24
N ASP A 16 -11.72 19.98 -5.23
CA ASP A 16 -12.16 18.72 -5.84
C ASP A 16 -12.20 17.55 -4.83
N VAL A 17 -11.31 17.55 -3.83
CA VAL A 17 -11.31 16.60 -2.72
C VAL A 17 -12.40 16.88 -1.69
N LEU A 18 -12.71 18.15 -1.45
CA LEU A 18 -13.58 18.59 -0.35
C LEU A 18 -15.04 18.81 -0.73
N LYS A 19 -15.38 19.02 -2.01
CA LYS A 19 -16.71 19.44 -2.49
C LYS A 19 -17.88 18.54 -2.05
N GLU A 20 -17.63 17.25 -1.81
CA GLU A 20 -18.64 16.29 -1.35
C GLU A 20 -18.60 16.08 0.18
N LYS A 21 -17.64 16.69 0.89
CA LYS A 21 -17.49 16.53 2.33
C LYS A 21 -18.26 17.61 3.08
N LYS A 22 -18.86 17.23 4.21
CA LYS A 22 -19.58 18.16 5.11
C LYS A 22 -18.71 18.63 6.28
N SER A 23 -17.59 17.98 6.51
CA SER A 23 -16.63 18.31 7.56
C SER A 23 -15.22 17.93 7.13
N VAL A 24 -14.23 18.58 7.75
CA VAL A 24 -12.81 18.31 7.53
C VAL A 24 -12.05 18.43 8.84
N LYS A 25 -11.02 17.62 9.03
CA LYS A 25 -10.08 17.78 10.14
C LYS A 25 -9.12 18.93 9.85
N VAL A 26 -8.93 19.79 10.85
CA VAL A 26 -8.04 20.95 10.77
C VAL A 26 -7.04 20.86 11.90
N ARG A 27 -5.75 20.83 11.55
CA ARG A 27 -4.66 20.95 12.52
C ARG A 27 -4.23 22.38 12.62
N PHE A 28 -4.09 22.88 13.85
CA PHE A 28 -3.63 24.24 14.16
C PHE A 28 -2.15 24.19 14.53
N SER A 29 -1.32 24.94 13.80
CA SER A 29 0.14 24.97 14.02
C SER A 29 0.51 25.56 15.37
N LYS A 30 -0.32 26.45 15.92
CA LYS A 30 -0.08 27.14 17.20
C LYS A 30 0.12 26.18 18.37
N ASP A 31 -0.71 25.14 18.47
CA ASP A 31 -0.72 24.22 19.61
C ASP A 31 -0.79 22.74 19.20
N ASN A 32 -0.65 22.48 17.91
CA ASN A 32 -0.70 21.14 17.29
C ASN A 32 -2.02 20.39 17.59
N GLN A 33 -3.08 21.12 17.90
CA GLN A 33 -4.42 20.54 18.10
C GLN A 33 -5.09 20.25 16.76
N THR A 34 -5.87 19.17 16.73
CA THR A 34 -6.67 18.79 15.58
C THR A 34 -8.15 18.82 15.96
N LEU A 35 -8.94 19.60 15.25
CA LEU A 35 -10.40 19.72 15.45
C LEU A 35 -11.13 19.34 14.17
N TRP A 36 -12.36 18.83 14.32
CA TRP A 36 -13.29 18.71 13.23
C TRP A 36 -14.00 20.05 13.00
N GLY A 37 -13.90 20.58 11.77
CA GLY A 37 -14.64 21.76 11.34
C GLY A 37 -15.78 21.38 10.41
N ASN A 38 -16.97 21.94 10.64
CA ASN A 38 -18.08 21.89 9.68
C ASN A 38 -17.68 22.69 8.44
N LEU A 39 -17.78 22.10 7.26
CA LEU A 39 -17.27 22.67 6.02
C LEU A 39 -18.41 23.23 5.16
N GLU A 40 -18.29 24.49 4.79
CA GLU A 40 -19.05 25.12 3.73
C GLU A 40 -18.07 25.75 2.73
N ILE A 41 -18.26 25.51 1.43
CA ILE A 41 -17.39 26.08 0.39
C ILE A 41 -18.21 27.08 -0.43
N LYS A 42 -17.63 28.25 -0.67
CA LYS A 42 -18.22 29.31 -1.49
C LYS A 42 -17.21 29.81 -2.50
N GLU A 43 -17.69 30.11 -3.70
CA GLU A 43 -16.91 30.82 -4.71
C GLU A 43 -17.31 32.29 -4.68
N LEU A 44 -16.32 33.16 -4.54
CA LEU A 44 -16.52 34.62 -4.50
C LEU A 44 -15.42 35.30 -5.33
N ASP A 45 -15.81 36.06 -6.32
CA ASP A 45 -14.91 36.84 -7.18
C ASP A 45 -13.76 36.00 -7.82
N GLY A 46 -14.04 34.72 -8.13
CA GLY A 46 -13.07 33.79 -8.71
C GLY A 46 -12.16 33.10 -7.69
N HIS A 47 -12.35 33.35 -6.37
CA HIS A 47 -11.67 32.70 -5.28
C HIS A 47 -12.53 31.62 -4.65
N ILE A 48 -11.95 30.48 -4.33
CA ILE A 48 -12.65 29.38 -3.66
C ILE A 48 -12.35 29.48 -2.17
N LEU A 49 -13.36 29.79 -1.37
CA LEU A 49 -13.25 29.99 0.06
C LEU A 49 -13.88 28.84 0.83
N ALA A 50 -13.12 28.24 1.74
CA ALA A 50 -13.61 27.27 2.71
C ALA A 50 -13.94 27.98 4.04
N TYR A 51 -15.16 27.81 4.50
CA TYR A 51 -15.68 28.28 5.80
C TYR A 51 -15.69 27.06 6.72
N LEU A 52 -14.90 27.12 7.78
CA LEU A 52 -14.69 26.04 8.74
C LEU A 52 -15.35 26.46 10.08
N GLY A 53 -16.49 25.88 10.38
CA GLY A 53 -17.25 26.15 11.61
C GLY A 53 -16.85 25.20 12.73
N PHE A 54 -16.55 25.73 13.92
CA PHE A 54 -16.20 25.00 15.13
C PHE A 54 -17.13 25.33 16.26
N ASP A 55 -17.48 24.34 17.09
CA ASP A 55 -18.40 24.48 18.22
C ASP A 55 -17.66 24.47 19.57
N ASN A 56 -16.34 24.47 19.57
CA ASN A 56 -15.51 24.43 20.77
C ASN A 56 -14.15 25.12 20.55
N SER A 57 -13.36 25.18 21.62
CA SER A 57 -11.96 25.64 21.59
C SER A 57 -11.79 27.11 21.16
N MET A 58 -12.85 27.91 21.04
CA MET A 58 -12.81 29.32 20.67
C MET A 58 -11.79 30.11 21.52
N ILE A 59 -11.76 29.89 22.83
CA ILE A 59 -10.90 30.62 23.77
C ILE A 59 -9.41 30.48 23.46
N ARG A 60 -9.00 29.40 22.80
CA ARG A 60 -7.60 29.16 22.42
C ARG A 60 -7.13 30.07 21.29
N TYR A 61 -8.06 30.47 20.44
CA TYR A 61 -7.79 31.17 19.19
C TYR A 61 -8.42 32.56 19.11
N ALA A 62 -9.25 32.97 20.11
CA ALA A 62 -10.02 34.20 20.10
C ALA A 62 -9.17 35.48 19.96
N ASN A 63 -7.90 35.43 20.34
CA ASN A 63 -6.99 36.60 20.25
C ASN A 63 -6.17 36.62 18.94
N GLU A 64 -6.34 35.61 18.10
CA GLU A 64 -5.61 35.49 16.85
C GLU A 64 -6.45 35.99 15.69
N ARG A 65 -5.89 36.89 14.90
CA ARG A 65 -6.53 37.35 13.66
C ARG A 65 -6.28 36.41 12.49
N TYR A 66 -5.12 35.73 12.50
CA TYR A 66 -4.70 34.76 11.52
C TYR A 66 -4.20 33.52 12.23
N LEU A 67 -4.50 32.37 11.66
CA LEU A 67 -4.09 31.07 12.17
C LEU A 67 -3.46 30.27 11.04
N ASP A 68 -2.27 29.75 11.28
CA ASP A 68 -1.67 28.76 10.39
C ASP A 68 -2.33 27.41 10.64
N ILE A 69 -2.93 26.87 9.58
CA ILE A 69 -3.66 25.61 9.63
C ILE A 69 -3.21 24.65 8.54
N GLU A 70 -3.41 23.38 8.80
CA GLU A 70 -3.31 22.29 7.85
C GLU A 70 -4.68 21.62 7.72
N LEU A 71 -5.23 21.55 6.51
CA LEU A 71 -6.41 20.76 6.21
C LEU A 71 -6.00 19.29 6.02
N ILE A 72 -6.49 18.41 6.88
CA ILE A 72 -6.26 16.97 6.74
C ILE A 72 -7.32 16.44 5.77
N LEU A 73 -6.98 16.45 4.49
CA LEU A 73 -7.89 16.15 3.38
C LEU A 73 -8.31 14.69 3.34
N GLU A 74 -7.43 13.82 3.80
CA GLU A 74 -7.67 12.39 3.89
C GLU A 74 -7.33 11.92 5.30
N ASP A 75 -8.35 11.47 6.02
CA ASP A 75 -8.17 10.62 7.19
C ASP A 75 -8.01 9.20 6.65
N GLN A 76 -6.90 8.97 5.94
CA GLN A 76 -6.59 7.63 5.48
C GLN A 76 -6.16 6.84 6.72
N SER A 77 -7.13 6.09 7.25
CA SER A 77 -6.82 5.05 8.23
C SER A 77 -5.89 4.05 7.55
N GLY A 78 -4.70 3.92 8.09
CA GLY A 78 -3.70 3.00 7.58
C GLY A 78 -2.54 2.89 8.55
N LEU A 79 -1.60 2.02 8.23
CA LEU A 79 -0.41 1.83 9.03
C LEU A 79 0.63 2.89 8.66
N LYS A 80 1.19 3.53 9.69
CA LYS A 80 2.27 4.50 9.52
C LYS A 80 3.61 3.77 9.53
N ILE A 81 4.38 3.88 8.46
CA ILE A 81 5.70 3.27 8.33
C ILE A 81 6.75 4.32 7.93
N PRO A 82 8.01 4.22 8.39
CA PRO A 82 9.07 5.11 7.94
C PRO A 82 9.43 4.85 6.47
N LYS A 83 9.80 5.89 5.73
CA LYS A 83 10.22 5.76 4.33
C LYS A 83 11.47 4.89 4.16
N SER A 84 12.36 4.84 5.16
CA SER A 84 13.54 3.97 5.18
C SER A 84 13.22 2.49 5.17
N ALA A 85 12.00 2.09 5.57
CA ALA A 85 11.56 0.71 5.53
C ALA A 85 11.15 0.23 4.11
N GLU A 86 10.92 1.17 3.16
CA GLU A 86 10.54 0.81 1.79
C GLU A 86 11.65 0.02 1.11
N THR A 87 11.26 -1.07 0.47
CA THR A 87 12.09 -1.81 -0.46
C THR A 87 11.33 -2.10 -1.75
N LYS A 88 12.06 -2.51 -2.79
CA LYS A 88 11.48 -2.95 -4.06
C LYS A 88 12.00 -4.33 -4.39
N LYS A 89 11.10 -5.19 -4.85
CA LYS A 89 11.44 -6.54 -5.31
C LYS A 89 10.72 -6.82 -6.62
N ASP A 90 11.44 -7.45 -7.56
CA ASP A 90 10.87 -7.87 -8.84
C ASP A 90 10.21 -9.23 -8.70
N PHE A 91 9.10 -9.43 -9.42
CA PHE A 91 8.33 -10.66 -9.44
C PHE A 91 7.96 -11.03 -10.87
N TYR A 92 7.88 -12.32 -11.18
CA TYR A 92 7.21 -12.76 -12.40
C TYR A 92 5.71 -12.52 -12.28
N VAL A 93 5.12 -11.95 -13.33
CA VAL A 93 3.67 -11.78 -13.44
C VAL A 93 3.11 -12.94 -14.26
N VAL A 94 2.23 -13.71 -13.66
CA VAL A 94 1.71 -14.96 -14.24
C VAL A 94 0.19 -14.93 -14.21
N PRO A 95 -0.50 -15.36 -15.28
CA PRO A 95 -1.96 -15.46 -15.22
C PRO A 95 -2.40 -16.45 -14.12
N LYS A 96 -3.39 -16.07 -13.34
CA LYS A 96 -3.91 -16.87 -12.19
C LYS A 96 -4.36 -18.27 -12.61
N SER A 97 -4.79 -18.44 -13.87
CA SER A 97 -5.19 -19.73 -14.44
C SER A 97 -4.08 -20.77 -14.55
N TYR A 98 -2.80 -20.38 -14.34
CA TYR A 98 -1.66 -21.30 -14.29
C TYR A 98 -1.32 -21.77 -12.88
N ILE A 99 -2.01 -21.27 -11.86
CA ILE A 99 -1.83 -21.72 -10.48
C ILE A 99 -2.68 -22.97 -10.23
N THR A 100 -2.10 -23.95 -9.57
CA THR A 100 -2.78 -25.18 -9.17
C THR A 100 -2.40 -25.57 -7.74
N GLN A 101 -3.06 -26.56 -7.20
CA GLN A 101 -2.71 -27.15 -5.90
C GLN A 101 -1.94 -28.46 -6.12
N GLY A 102 -0.99 -28.74 -5.24
CA GLY A 102 -0.28 -30.03 -5.21
C GLY A 102 -1.27 -31.17 -4.93
N GLY A 103 -1.13 -32.30 -5.65
CA GLY A 103 -2.13 -33.37 -5.65
C GLY A 103 -2.54 -33.94 -4.29
N ASN A 104 -1.68 -33.88 -3.27
CA ASN A 104 -1.94 -34.36 -1.90
C ASN A 104 -1.69 -33.28 -0.83
N SER A 105 -1.48 -32.02 -1.22
CA SER A 105 -1.21 -30.91 -0.31
C SER A 105 -2.11 -29.73 -0.65
N SER A 106 -2.32 -28.84 0.33
CA SER A 106 -2.98 -27.55 0.11
C SER A 106 -2.03 -26.48 -0.46
N GLU A 107 -0.78 -26.86 -0.78
CA GLU A 107 0.23 -25.95 -1.32
C GLU A 107 -0.14 -25.51 -2.73
N GLN A 108 -0.05 -24.21 -2.96
CA GLN A 108 -0.20 -23.65 -4.30
C GLN A 108 1.11 -23.77 -5.07
N GLY A 109 1.00 -23.99 -6.37
CA GLY A 109 2.17 -24.14 -7.23
C GLY A 109 1.82 -23.98 -8.70
N VAL A 110 2.80 -24.20 -9.51
CA VAL A 110 2.70 -24.24 -10.98
C VAL A 110 3.17 -25.58 -11.52
N LEU A 111 2.69 -25.92 -12.70
CA LEU A 111 3.20 -27.09 -13.45
C LEU A 111 4.33 -26.61 -14.37
N ARG A 112 5.59 -26.91 -13.99
CA ARG A 112 6.76 -26.53 -14.77
C ARG A 112 7.09 -27.61 -15.78
N GLN A 113 7.33 -27.20 -17.02
CA GLN A 113 7.88 -28.08 -18.04
C GLN A 113 9.40 -28.19 -17.85
N THR A 114 9.90 -29.38 -17.73
CA THR A 114 11.34 -29.66 -17.61
C THR A 114 11.71 -30.87 -18.45
N THR A 115 12.99 -31.27 -18.46
CA THR A 115 13.49 -32.38 -19.24
C THR A 115 14.08 -33.40 -18.29
N ASP A 116 13.72 -34.65 -18.47
CA ASP A 116 14.29 -35.76 -17.70
C ASP A 116 15.74 -36.09 -18.13
N LYS A 117 16.33 -37.07 -17.46
CA LYS A 117 17.71 -37.53 -17.76
C LYS A 117 17.89 -38.14 -19.16
N ASN A 118 16.80 -38.51 -19.81
CA ASN A 118 16.79 -39.12 -21.15
C ASN A 118 16.51 -38.07 -22.24
N GLY A 119 16.27 -36.81 -21.86
CA GLY A 119 15.90 -35.72 -22.77
C GLY A 119 14.41 -35.68 -23.10
N GLU A 120 13.55 -36.42 -22.39
CA GLU A 120 12.11 -36.39 -22.57
C GLU A 120 11.49 -35.23 -21.77
N SER A 121 10.51 -34.56 -22.37
CA SER A 121 9.79 -33.47 -21.69
C SER A 121 8.86 -34.06 -20.62
N ILE A 122 9.04 -33.63 -19.39
CA ILE A 122 8.20 -34.00 -18.25
C ILE A 122 7.60 -32.76 -17.59
N THR A 123 6.52 -32.97 -16.85
CA THR A 123 5.86 -31.94 -16.07
C THR A 123 6.12 -32.16 -14.59
N GLU A 124 6.59 -31.12 -13.91
CA GLU A 124 6.92 -31.15 -12.50
C GLU A 124 6.04 -30.11 -11.76
N PHE A 125 5.46 -30.49 -10.62
CA PHE A 125 4.81 -29.53 -9.72
C PHE A 125 5.87 -28.77 -8.94
N LEU A 126 5.87 -27.44 -9.08
CA LEU A 126 6.76 -26.53 -8.37
C LEU A 126 5.94 -25.70 -7.38
N PRO A 127 6.10 -25.88 -6.05
CA PRO A 127 5.44 -25.06 -5.05
C PRO A 127 5.89 -23.61 -5.17
N VAL A 128 4.97 -22.67 -5.08
CA VAL A 128 5.25 -21.22 -5.14
C VAL A 128 4.48 -20.47 -4.08
N ASN A 129 5.06 -19.37 -3.59
CA ASN A 129 4.37 -18.39 -2.79
C ASN A 129 3.84 -17.27 -3.69
N ILE A 130 2.59 -16.90 -3.50
CA ILE A 130 1.99 -15.73 -4.14
C ILE A 130 2.24 -14.52 -3.24
N TYR A 131 2.89 -13.50 -3.78
CA TYR A 131 3.24 -12.28 -3.05
C TYR A 131 2.25 -11.15 -3.26
N TYR A 132 1.50 -11.20 -4.35
CA TYR A 132 0.43 -10.25 -4.65
C TYR A 132 -0.48 -10.80 -5.75
N GLU A 133 -1.73 -10.40 -5.71
CA GLU A 133 -2.71 -10.66 -6.78
C GLU A 133 -3.29 -9.34 -7.27
N GLU A 134 -3.38 -9.19 -8.58
CA GLU A 134 -4.01 -8.05 -9.22
C GLU A 134 -4.81 -8.53 -10.43
N ASN A 135 -6.12 -8.27 -10.42
CA ASN A 135 -7.05 -8.77 -11.45
C ASN A 135 -6.90 -10.30 -11.63
N GLU A 136 -6.57 -10.74 -12.84
CA GLU A 136 -6.39 -12.15 -13.21
C GLU A 136 -4.91 -12.58 -13.21
N THR A 137 -4.04 -11.86 -12.50
CA THR A 137 -2.60 -12.17 -12.44
C THR A 137 -2.11 -12.32 -11.01
N VAL A 138 -1.05 -13.10 -10.83
CA VAL A 138 -0.34 -13.34 -9.58
C VAL A 138 1.14 -12.99 -9.73
N TYR A 139 1.75 -12.61 -8.63
CA TYR A 139 3.15 -12.22 -8.56
C TYR A 139 3.95 -13.28 -7.81
N LEU A 140 4.91 -13.91 -8.51
CA LEU A 140 5.70 -15.03 -8.03
C LEU A 140 7.18 -14.68 -7.89
N ASP A 141 7.84 -15.20 -6.84
CA ASP A 141 9.27 -14.97 -6.61
C ASP A 141 10.13 -15.55 -7.73
N PRO A 142 10.94 -14.74 -8.43
CA PRO A 142 11.82 -15.23 -9.49
C PRO A 142 12.85 -16.25 -9.01
N ASN A 143 13.20 -16.25 -7.72
CA ASN A 143 14.26 -17.12 -7.19
C ASN A 143 13.89 -18.62 -7.19
N VAL A 144 12.60 -18.95 -7.34
CA VAL A 144 12.15 -20.35 -7.44
C VAL A 144 12.18 -20.89 -8.88
N PHE A 145 12.43 -20.02 -9.85
CA PHE A 145 12.43 -20.35 -11.28
C PHE A 145 13.81 -20.21 -11.90
N GLN A 146 13.99 -20.91 -13.02
CA GLN A 146 15.12 -20.69 -13.93
C GLN A 146 14.74 -19.67 -15.01
N GLU A 147 15.74 -19.08 -15.64
CA GLU A 147 15.50 -18.15 -16.73
C GLU A 147 14.82 -18.86 -17.90
N ASN A 148 13.75 -18.27 -18.43
CA ASN A 148 12.92 -18.81 -19.50
C ASN A 148 12.15 -20.09 -19.16
N ASP A 149 11.95 -20.42 -17.88
CA ASP A 149 11.06 -21.51 -17.50
C ASP A 149 9.70 -21.39 -18.19
N VAL A 150 9.17 -22.55 -18.57
CA VAL A 150 7.86 -22.68 -19.19
C VAL A 150 6.93 -23.40 -18.21
N ILE A 151 5.78 -22.82 -17.97
CA ILE A 151 4.73 -23.43 -17.14
C ILE A 151 3.54 -23.84 -18.00
N ILE A 152 2.83 -24.86 -17.55
CA ILE A 152 1.70 -25.47 -18.25
C ILE A 152 0.43 -25.13 -17.46
N LYS A 153 -0.62 -24.73 -18.17
CA LYS A 153 -1.92 -24.50 -17.56
C LYS A 153 -2.53 -25.83 -17.12
N PRO A 154 -3.04 -25.94 -15.87
CA PRO A 154 -3.69 -27.14 -15.39
C PRO A 154 -4.79 -27.64 -16.35
N GLU A 155 -4.85 -28.96 -16.54
CA GLU A 155 -5.84 -29.63 -17.40
C GLU A 155 -5.85 -29.15 -18.86
N SER A 156 -4.72 -28.59 -19.33
CA SER A 156 -4.57 -28.03 -20.67
C SER A 156 -3.19 -28.33 -21.24
N THR A 157 -3.01 -28.08 -22.52
CA THR A 157 -1.70 -28.10 -23.20
C THR A 157 -1.16 -26.67 -23.42
N GLU A 158 -1.88 -25.65 -22.95
CA GLU A 158 -1.41 -24.26 -23.05
C GLU A 158 -0.18 -24.03 -22.19
N THR A 159 0.81 -23.37 -22.76
CA THR A 159 2.06 -23.04 -22.07
C THR A 159 2.22 -21.54 -21.93
N TYR A 160 2.94 -21.14 -20.89
CA TYR A 160 3.32 -19.75 -20.62
C TYR A 160 4.79 -19.67 -20.28
N GLN A 161 5.54 -18.90 -21.04
CA GLN A 161 6.96 -18.69 -20.77
C GLN A 161 7.13 -17.50 -19.80
N LEU A 162 7.87 -17.71 -18.72
CA LEU A 162 8.14 -16.69 -17.71
C LEU A 162 9.12 -15.65 -18.26
N LYS A 163 8.63 -14.46 -18.58
CA LYS A 163 9.42 -13.35 -19.13
C LYS A 163 9.11 -12.02 -18.45
N GLU A 164 7.82 -11.76 -18.24
CA GLU A 164 7.38 -10.48 -17.72
C GLU A 164 7.67 -10.38 -16.22
N LYS A 165 8.42 -9.36 -15.82
CA LYS A 165 8.66 -9.02 -14.42
C LYS A 165 8.12 -7.63 -14.13
N LYS A 166 7.54 -7.46 -12.94
CA LYS A 166 7.14 -6.17 -12.40
C LYS A 166 7.69 -5.99 -11.00
N SER A 167 8.14 -4.76 -10.69
CA SER A 167 8.56 -4.39 -9.35
C SER A 167 7.36 -4.05 -8.49
N LEU A 168 7.30 -4.63 -7.28
CA LEU A 168 6.40 -4.21 -6.22
C LEU A 168 7.17 -3.43 -5.16
N LYS A 169 6.53 -2.38 -4.63
CA LYS A 169 6.95 -1.74 -3.40
C LYS A 169 6.52 -2.56 -2.21
N GLY A 170 7.36 -2.67 -1.22
CA GLY A 170 7.08 -3.44 -0.02
C GLY A 170 7.99 -3.07 1.13
N VAL A 171 7.88 -3.84 2.19
CA VAL A 171 8.74 -3.80 3.37
C VAL A 171 9.14 -5.23 3.75
N TYR A 172 10.19 -5.37 4.55
CA TYR A 172 10.49 -6.65 5.18
C TYR A 172 9.78 -6.75 6.53
N ASN A 173 8.78 -7.62 6.59
CA ASN A 173 8.14 -8.04 7.84
C ASN A 173 9.02 -9.07 8.53
N ILE A 174 9.25 -8.89 9.84
CA ILE A 174 10.09 -9.80 10.64
C ILE A 174 9.18 -10.82 11.32
N ASN A 175 9.09 -11.99 10.71
CA ASN A 175 8.28 -13.10 11.22
C ASN A 175 9.18 -14.21 11.77
N LYS A 176 9.07 -14.53 13.04
CA LYS A 176 9.89 -15.54 13.75
C LYS A 176 11.41 -15.36 13.53
N GLY A 177 11.85 -14.11 13.38
CA GLY A 177 13.26 -13.77 13.15
C GLY A 177 13.70 -13.81 11.69
N TYR A 178 12.81 -14.07 10.74
CA TYR A 178 13.11 -14.05 9.31
C TYR A 178 12.47 -12.85 8.63
N ALA A 179 13.23 -12.23 7.72
CA ALA A 179 12.73 -11.16 6.88
C ALA A 179 11.86 -11.73 5.74
N MET A 180 10.60 -11.32 5.69
CA MET A 180 9.65 -11.72 4.65
C MET A 180 9.12 -10.49 3.93
N PHE A 181 9.19 -10.47 2.60
CA PHE A 181 8.64 -9.38 1.83
C PHE A 181 7.12 -9.31 1.98
N LYS A 182 6.61 -8.11 2.25
CA LYS A 182 5.18 -7.77 2.26
C LYS A 182 4.96 -6.58 1.34
N GLN A 183 4.03 -6.74 0.41
CA GLN A 183 3.63 -5.66 -0.50
C GLN A 183 2.97 -4.52 0.29
N ILE A 184 3.21 -3.28 -0.11
CA ILE A 184 2.54 -2.11 0.45
C ILE A 184 1.80 -1.33 -0.63
N ASN A 185 0.61 -0.88 -0.29
CA ASN A 185 -0.13 0.10 -1.07
C ASN A 185 -0.07 1.44 -0.32
N ILE A 186 0.62 2.42 -0.91
CA ILE A 186 0.82 3.74 -0.29
C ILE A 186 -0.43 4.56 -0.52
N LEU A 187 -1.09 4.94 0.56
CA LEU A 187 -2.29 5.78 0.55
C LEU A 187 -1.93 7.26 0.59
N SER A 188 -0.96 7.63 1.40
CA SER A 188 -0.41 8.98 1.45
C SER A 188 1.03 8.99 1.92
N GLU A 189 1.73 10.10 1.69
CA GLU A 189 3.11 10.27 2.11
C GLU A 189 3.33 11.63 2.76
N SER A 190 4.23 11.65 3.72
CA SER A 190 4.81 12.86 4.31
C SER A 190 6.32 12.89 4.03
N GLU A 191 7.04 13.83 4.61
CA GLU A 191 8.48 13.95 4.43
C GLU A 191 9.24 12.70 4.92
N GLU A 192 8.82 12.09 6.03
CA GLU A 192 9.51 10.97 6.70
C GLU A 192 8.75 9.65 6.66
N TYR A 193 7.45 9.66 6.38
CA TYR A 193 6.57 8.50 6.55
C TYR A 193 5.68 8.26 5.35
N TYR A 194 5.28 6.99 5.18
CA TYR A 194 4.12 6.58 4.40
C TYR A 194 2.95 6.21 5.32
N ILE A 195 1.74 6.46 4.85
CA ILE A 195 0.54 5.78 5.33
C ILE A 195 0.21 4.71 4.30
N VAL A 196 0.17 3.46 4.73
CA VAL A 196 -0.07 2.31 3.85
C VAL A 196 -1.35 1.60 4.23
N GLU A 197 -1.98 0.97 3.26
CA GLU A 197 -3.21 0.20 3.46
C GLU A 197 -2.99 -0.93 4.46
N GLU A 198 -3.97 -1.11 5.35
CA GLU A 198 -4.00 -2.19 6.35
C GLU A 198 -4.94 -3.31 5.91
N GLY A 199 -4.56 -4.55 6.19
CA GLY A 199 -5.49 -5.68 6.16
C GLY A 199 -5.72 -6.32 4.79
N ASN A 200 -4.95 -5.98 3.76
CA ASN A 200 -4.97 -6.77 2.55
C ASN A 200 -4.21 -8.10 2.74
N SER A 201 -4.60 -9.13 1.98
CA SER A 201 -4.09 -10.50 2.17
C SER A 201 -2.56 -10.63 2.00
N TYR A 202 -1.94 -9.70 1.27
CA TYR A 202 -0.51 -9.72 0.92
C TYR A 202 0.29 -8.61 1.59
N GLY A 203 -0.40 -7.68 2.25
CA GLY A 203 0.16 -6.50 2.88
C GLY A 203 0.43 -6.66 4.37
N LEU A 204 0.55 -5.51 5.02
CA LEU A 204 0.78 -5.40 6.45
C LEU A 204 -0.52 -5.44 7.24
N SER A 205 -0.43 -5.98 8.43
CA SER A 205 -1.46 -5.93 9.45
C SER A 205 -0.98 -5.18 10.68
N ASN A 206 -1.92 -4.74 11.50
CA ASN A 206 -1.58 -4.08 12.76
C ASN A 206 -0.75 -5.03 13.65
N TYR A 207 0.24 -4.47 14.33
CA TYR A 207 1.26 -5.18 15.13
C TYR A 207 2.28 -6.00 14.34
N ASP A 208 2.30 -5.98 13.02
CA ASP A 208 3.41 -6.52 12.25
C ASP A 208 4.71 -5.81 12.61
N ARG A 209 5.77 -6.56 12.80
CA ARG A 209 7.12 -6.03 13.00
C ARG A 209 7.79 -5.88 11.65
N ILE A 210 8.30 -4.70 11.36
CA ILE A 210 9.01 -4.43 10.11
C ILE A 210 10.45 -4.00 10.38
N ALA A 211 11.33 -4.26 9.44
CA ALA A 211 12.64 -3.63 9.41
C ALA A 211 12.47 -2.12 9.17
N LEU A 212 13.01 -1.30 10.07
CA LEU A 212 12.91 0.17 9.96
C LEU A 212 13.84 0.73 8.88
N ASP A 213 14.86 -0.02 8.51
CA ASP A 213 15.77 0.25 7.40
C ASP A 213 15.91 -1.05 6.60
N SER A 214 15.56 -1.00 5.33
CA SER A 214 15.62 -2.15 4.42
C SER A 214 17.00 -2.37 3.80
N THR A 215 17.96 -1.46 4.07
CA THR A 215 19.29 -1.49 3.45
C THR A 215 20.04 -2.77 3.81
N GLY A 216 20.41 -3.53 2.78
CA GLY A 216 21.19 -4.76 2.95
C GLY A 216 20.40 -5.98 3.42
N ILE A 217 19.10 -5.84 3.71
CA ILE A 217 18.24 -6.96 4.09
C ILE A 217 17.71 -7.64 2.82
N LYS A 218 17.75 -8.97 2.83
CA LYS A 218 17.17 -9.83 1.79
C LYS A 218 16.10 -10.73 2.39
N GLU A 219 15.26 -11.25 1.51
CA GLU A 219 14.26 -12.24 1.88
C GLU A 219 14.90 -13.46 2.52
N ASN A 220 14.31 -13.96 3.61
CA ASN A 220 14.79 -15.06 4.45
C ASN A 220 16.07 -14.77 5.25
N ASP A 221 16.58 -13.54 5.26
CA ASP A 221 17.63 -13.17 6.19
C ASP A 221 17.16 -13.31 7.64
N ILE A 222 18.07 -13.74 8.52
CA ILE A 222 17.80 -13.77 9.95
C ILE A 222 18.08 -12.37 10.50
N VAL A 223 17.04 -11.76 11.06
CA VAL A 223 17.11 -10.42 11.66
C VAL A 223 16.79 -10.52 13.16
N PHE A 224 17.70 -10.00 13.97
CA PHE A 224 17.62 -10.02 15.45
C PHE A 224 17.14 -8.69 16.03
#